data_b1907941f9b6635ec8495324b19c7d52
#
_entry.id   b1907941f9b6635ec8495324b19c7d52
#
_cell.length_a   1.000
_cell.length_b   1.000
_cell.length_c   1.000
_cell.angle_alpha   90.00
_cell.angle_beta   90.00
_cell.angle_gamma   90.00
#
_symmetry.space_group_name_H-M   'P 1'
#
loop_
_entity.id
_entity.type
_entity.pdbx_description
1 polymer ?
#
loop_
_entity_poly.entity_id
_entity_poly.type
_entity_poly.pdbx_seq_one_letter_code
_entity_poly.pdbx_strand_id
1 'polypeptide(L)'
;MEPAFKDPSLDRLETDATYSAGFSDAIVRAYRKAVLHIRSAADERTFYARRSFRFEKLLGNREGQYSMRLNDQWRLIVELKGEAPNKTVLIIEIADYHH
;
A
#
# COMPACT_ATOMS: atom_id res chain seq x y z
N MET A 1 7.61 0.87 9.58
CA MET A 1 6.55 -0.10 9.93
C MET A 1 6.79 -1.39 9.17
N GLU A 2 6.33 -2.49 9.72
CA GLU A 2 6.49 -3.79 9.08
C GLU A 2 5.35 -4.03 8.09
N PRO A 3 5.63 -4.30 6.81
CA PRO A 3 4.57 -4.69 5.89
C PRO A 3 4.27 -6.19 6.02
N ALA A 4 2.99 -6.53 5.86
CA ALA A 4 2.52 -7.89 5.68
C ALA A 4 1.67 -7.93 4.42
N PHE A 5 1.55 -9.09 3.80
CA PHE A 5 0.89 -9.22 2.50
C PHE A 5 -0.26 -10.22 2.63
N LYS A 6 -1.45 -9.80 2.25
CA LYS A 6 -2.61 -10.69 2.28
C LYS A 6 -2.49 -11.79 1.22
N ASP A 7 -1.89 -11.47 0.08
CA ASP A 7 -1.75 -12.37 -1.06
C ASP A 7 -0.26 -12.61 -1.35
N PRO A 8 0.19 -13.86 -1.51
CA PRO A 8 1.58 -14.15 -1.87
C PRO A 8 2.09 -13.44 -3.12
N SER A 9 1.20 -13.13 -4.08
CA SER A 9 1.59 -12.40 -5.28
C SER A 9 2.06 -10.97 -4.96
N LEU A 10 1.50 -10.35 -3.93
CA LEU A 10 1.92 -9.00 -3.50
C LEU A 10 3.31 -9.01 -2.86
N ASP A 11 3.62 -10.05 -2.10
CA ASP A 11 4.97 -10.25 -1.56
C ASP A 11 5.96 -10.47 -2.70
N ARG A 12 5.64 -11.35 -3.64
CA ARG A 12 6.48 -11.62 -4.81
C ARG A 12 6.69 -10.37 -5.66
N LEU A 13 5.67 -9.54 -5.81
CA LEU A 13 5.75 -8.29 -6.57
C LEU A 13 6.81 -7.34 -5.99
N GLU A 14 6.99 -7.35 -4.68
CA GLU A 14 8.03 -6.56 -4.04
C GLU A 14 9.42 -7.17 -4.25
N THR A 15 9.55 -8.48 -4.09
CA THR A 15 10.84 -9.14 -3.95
C THR A 15 11.44 -9.68 -5.24
N ASP A 16 10.60 -10.00 -6.23
CA ASP A 16 11.03 -10.56 -7.51
C ASP A 16 11.03 -9.49 -8.59
N ALA A 17 12.21 -9.03 -8.99
CA ALA A 17 12.38 -7.97 -9.97
C ALA A 17 11.78 -8.29 -11.34
N THR A 18 11.58 -9.58 -11.66
CA THR A 18 11.06 -10.04 -12.94
C THR A 18 9.54 -10.23 -12.95
N TYR A 19 8.91 -10.15 -11.77
CA TYR A 19 7.47 -10.41 -11.65
C TYR A 19 6.69 -9.10 -11.69
N SER A 20 5.64 -9.04 -12.49
CA SER A 20 4.80 -7.85 -12.63
C SER A 20 3.34 -8.06 -12.24
N ALA A 21 2.92 -9.28 -12.00
CA ALA A 21 1.53 -9.64 -11.71
C ALA A 21 0.53 -9.11 -12.77
N GLY A 22 1.01 -8.86 -13.99
CA GLY A 22 0.18 -8.29 -15.07
C GLY A 22 0.05 -6.77 -15.05
N PHE A 23 0.67 -6.08 -14.08
CA PHE A 23 0.65 -4.62 -14.03
C PHE A 23 1.71 -4.01 -14.93
N SER A 24 1.51 -2.74 -15.32
CA SER A 24 2.51 -2.00 -16.07
C SER A 24 3.75 -1.75 -15.23
N ASP A 25 4.88 -1.48 -15.90
CA ASP A 25 6.13 -1.15 -15.21
C ASP A 25 5.98 0.05 -14.28
N ALA A 26 5.20 1.06 -14.69
CA ALA A 26 4.98 2.25 -13.88
C ALA A 26 4.27 1.92 -12.57
N ILE A 27 3.26 1.05 -12.62
CA ILE A 27 2.53 0.64 -11.41
C ILE A 27 3.41 -0.23 -10.52
N VAL A 28 4.18 -1.13 -11.10
CA VAL A 28 5.10 -1.98 -10.33
C VAL A 28 6.14 -1.11 -9.59
N ARG A 29 6.71 -0.12 -10.27
CA ARG A 29 7.66 0.82 -9.63
C ARG A 29 7.00 1.62 -8.51
N ALA A 30 5.79 2.12 -8.75
CA ALA A 30 5.04 2.87 -7.73
C ALA A 30 4.73 2.00 -6.51
N TYR A 31 4.34 0.75 -6.74
CA TYR A 31 4.08 -0.22 -5.68
C TYR A 31 5.34 -0.48 -4.84
N ARG A 32 6.46 -0.78 -5.48
CA ARG A 32 7.72 -1.05 -4.78
C ARG A 32 8.18 0.16 -3.97
N LYS A 33 8.01 1.36 -4.52
CA LYS A 33 8.31 2.60 -3.81
C LYS A 33 7.41 2.79 -2.59
N ALA A 34 6.12 2.50 -2.73
CA ALA A 34 5.17 2.59 -1.61
C ALA A 34 5.55 1.62 -0.49
N VAL A 35 5.88 0.37 -0.83
CA VAL A 35 6.31 -0.62 0.18
C VAL A 35 7.60 -0.18 0.88
N LEU A 36 8.54 0.41 0.14
CA LEU A 36 9.76 0.94 0.72
C LEU A 36 9.45 2.05 1.74
N HIS A 37 8.53 2.95 1.41
CA HIS A 37 8.09 4.00 2.34
C HIS A 37 7.41 3.42 3.59
N ILE A 38 6.62 2.37 3.42
CA ILE A 38 6.01 1.66 4.56
C ILE A 38 7.11 1.12 5.47
N ARG A 39 8.11 0.45 4.92
CA ARG A 39 9.21 -0.12 5.71
C ARG A 39 10.00 0.93 6.48
N SER A 40 10.20 2.11 5.90
CA SER A 40 11.00 3.18 6.51
C SER A 40 10.19 4.06 7.46
N ALA A 41 8.86 3.98 7.48
CA ALA A 41 8.01 4.82 8.31
C ALA A 41 8.02 4.35 9.77
N ALA A 42 8.05 5.31 10.71
CA ALA A 42 7.88 5.00 12.13
C ALA A 42 6.42 4.69 12.45
N ASP A 43 5.51 5.43 11.84
CA ASP A 43 4.06 5.24 11.99
C ASP A 43 3.31 5.88 10.81
N GLU A 44 1.96 5.79 10.83
CA GLU A 44 1.10 6.26 9.74
C GLU A 44 1.10 7.78 9.54
N ARG A 45 1.59 8.56 10.49
CA ARG A 45 1.72 10.01 10.30
C ARG A 45 2.61 10.34 9.11
N THR A 46 3.62 9.52 8.85
CA THR A 46 4.50 9.66 7.70
C THR A 46 3.71 9.57 6.39
N PHE A 47 2.71 8.71 6.32
CA PHE A 47 1.89 8.55 5.11
C PHE A 47 1.00 9.78 4.89
N TYR A 48 0.38 10.30 5.94
CA TYR A 48 -0.43 11.52 5.86
C TYR A 48 0.41 12.73 5.46
N ALA A 49 1.63 12.81 5.93
CA ALA A 49 2.52 13.93 5.63
C ALA A 49 2.98 13.95 4.17
N ARG A 50 2.99 12.79 3.51
CA ARG A 50 3.40 12.69 2.11
C ARG A 50 2.18 12.89 1.20
N ARG A 51 2.00 14.12 0.72
CA ARG A 51 0.81 14.53 -0.07
C ARG A 51 0.57 13.67 -1.31
N SER A 52 1.65 13.22 -1.96
CA SER A 52 1.53 12.41 -3.17
C SER A 52 0.84 11.07 -2.93
N PHE A 53 0.84 10.55 -1.72
CA PHE A 53 0.15 9.32 -1.38
C PHE A 53 -1.36 9.48 -1.25
N ARG A 54 -1.84 10.67 -0.95
CA ARG A 54 -3.26 10.91 -0.67
C ARG A 54 -3.81 9.83 0.27
N PHE A 55 -3.08 9.58 1.36
CA PHE A 55 -3.43 8.54 2.31
C PHE A 55 -4.73 8.90 3.02
N GLU A 56 -5.74 8.02 2.92
CA GLU A 56 -7.06 8.32 3.47
C GLU A 56 -7.79 7.07 3.94
N LYS A 57 -8.65 7.23 4.94
CA LYS A 57 -9.57 6.19 5.36
C LYS A 57 -10.62 5.95 4.30
N LEU A 58 -10.97 4.68 4.13
CA LEU A 58 -12.07 4.30 3.26
C LEU A 58 -13.34 4.09 4.09
N LEU A 59 -14.48 4.28 3.44
CA LEU A 59 -15.80 4.20 4.09
C LEU A 59 -16.63 3.09 3.44
N GLY A 60 -17.81 2.81 4.01
CA GLY A 60 -18.73 1.82 3.49
C GLY A 60 -18.18 0.42 3.61
N ASN A 61 -18.20 -0.33 2.52
CA ASN A 61 -17.75 -1.73 2.49
C ASN A 61 -16.27 -1.91 2.80
N ARG A 62 -15.49 -0.84 2.73
CA ARG A 62 -14.05 -0.86 2.99
C ARG A 62 -13.68 -0.21 4.31
N GLU A 63 -14.63 -0.07 5.23
CA GLU A 63 -14.36 0.47 6.56
C GLU A 63 -13.24 -0.33 7.24
N GLY A 64 -12.31 0.38 7.87
CA GLY A 64 -11.12 -0.22 8.46
C GLY A 64 -9.94 -0.31 7.50
N GLN A 65 -10.14 0.00 6.23
CA GLN A 65 -9.08 0.04 5.22
C GLN A 65 -8.70 1.47 4.90
N TYR A 66 -7.51 1.62 4.31
CA TYR A 66 -6.96 2.90 3.88
C TYR A 66 -6.49 2.76 2.45
N SER A 67 -6.48 3.86 1.70
CA SER A 67 -5.91 3.88 0.35
C SER A 67 -4.68 4.76 0.29
N MET A 68 -3.72 4.34 -0.53
CA MET A 68 -2.49 5.05 -0.82
C MET A 68 -2.37 5.15 -2.34
N ARG A 69 -2.29 6.38 -2.87
CA ARG A 69 -2.28 6.60 -4.31
C ARG A 69 -1.00 6.05 -4.95
N LEU A 70 -1.14 5.24 -5.99
CA LEU A 70 -0.02 4.81 -6.84
C LEU A 70 0.07 5.68 -8.11
N ASN A 71 -1.06 5.94 -8.73
CA ASN A 71 -1.22 6.91 -9.82
C ASN A 71 -2.68 7.39 -9.87
N ASP A 72 -3.11 8.04 -10.94
CA ASP A 72 -4.47 8.57 -11.03
C ASP A 72 -5.55 7.48 -11.04
N GLN A 73 -5.20 6.28 -11.47
CA GLN A 73 -6.13 5.15 -11.60
C GLN A 73 -6.01 4.14 -10.46
N TRP A 74 -4.78 3.87 -9.99
CA TRP A 74 -4.51 2.74 -9.10
C TRP A 74 -4.20 3.19 -7.68
N ARG A 75 -4.76 2.44 -6.70
CA ARG A 75 -4.57 2.66 -5.27
C ARG A 75 -4.05 1.40 -4.61
N LEU A 76 -3.17 1.56 -3.63
CA LEU A 76 -2.77 0.48 -2.75
C LEU A 76 -3.71 0.49 -1.54
N ILE A 77 -4.40 -0.62 -1.33
CA ILE A 77 -5.32 -0.76 -0.19
C ILE A 77 -4.59 -1.46 0.93
N VAL A 78 -4.63 -0.86 2.11
CA VAL A 78 -3.93 -1.38 3.30
C VAL A 78 -4.82 -1.33 4.52
N GLU A 79 -4.48 -2.13 5.53
CA GLU A 79 -5.04 -2.06 6.88
C GLU A 79 -3.91 -1.81 7.86
N LEU A 80 -4.18 -1.05 8.91
CA LEU A 80 -3.25 -0.84 10.01
C LEU A 80 -3.60 -1.83 11.12
N LYS A 81 -2.66 -2.69 11.49
CA LYS A 81 -2.85 -3.75 12.48
C LYS A 81 -1.97 -3.52 13.70
N GLY A 82 -2.45 -3.93 14.87
CA GLY A 82 -1.70 -3.82 16.11
C GLY A 82 -1.75 -2.42 16.70
N GLU A 83 -0.95 -2.21 17.73
CA GLU A 83 -0.88 -0.94 18.46
C GLU A 83 0.56 -0.41 18.47
N ALA A 84 0.68 0.92 18.57
CA ALA A 84 1.98 1.55 18.69
C ALA A 84 2.74 0.99 19.91
N PRO A 85 4.07 0.77 19.81
CA PRO A 85 4.92 1.13 18.66
C PRO A 85 5.01 0.04 17.56
N ASN A 86 4.33 -1.09 17.71
CA ASN A 86 4.50 -2.27 16.86
C ASN A 86 3.37 -2.44 15.84
N LYS A 87 2.94 -1.37 15.19
CA LYS A 87 1.93 -1.44 14.12
C LYS A 87 2.49 -2.10 12.88
N THR A 88 1.65 -2.93 12.25
CA THR A 88 1.91 -3.59 10.98
C THR A 88 0.99 -3.00 9.92
N VAL A 89 1.49 -2.87 8.69
CA VAL A 89 0.68 -2.48 7.54
C VAL A 89 0.37 -3.73 6.73
N LEU A 90 -0.87 -4.19 6.77
CA LEU A 90 -1.31 -5.33 5.95
C LEU A 90 -1.70 -4.81 4.57
N ILE A 91 -0.96 -5.21 3.55
CA ILE A 91 -1.20 -4.85 2.16
C ILE A 91 -2.25 -5.80 1.61
N ILE A 92 -3.40 -5.25 1.20
CA ILE A 92 -4.58 -6.01 0.80
C ILE A 92 -4.61 -6.26 -0.70
N GLU A 93 -4.51 -5.20 -1.51
CA GLU A 93 -4.59 -5.28 -2.97
C GLU A 93 -4.14 -3.98 -3.63
N ILE A 94 -3.86 -4.09 -4.92
CA ILE A 94 -3.75 -2.94 -5.81
C ILE A 94 -5.09 -2.82 -6.51
N ALA A 95 -5.85 -1.77 -6.20
CA ALA A 95 -7.22 -1.61 -6.68
C ALA A 95 -7.33 -0.52 -7.74
N ASP A 96 -8.16 -0.78 -8.74
CA ASP A 96 -8.54 0.21 -9.74
C ASP A 96 -9.56 1.15 -9.11
N TYR A 97 -9.23 2.43 -9.09
CA TYR A 97 -10.03 3.44 -8.39
C TYR A 97 -10.73 4.33 -9.40
N HIS A 98 -11.96 3.96 -9.77
CA HIS A 98 -12.82 4.77 -10.63
C HIS A 98 -13.79 5.59 -9.79
N HIS A 99 -13.95 6.83 -10.18
CA HIS A 99 -15.00 7.69 -9.67
C HIS A 99 -16.17 7.71 -10.64
#